data_96f8cbd2aedca79f23283e1b8e670706
#
_entry.id   96f8cbd2aedca79f23283e1b8e670706
#
_cell.length_a   1.000
_cell.length_b   1.000
_cell.length_c   1.000
_cell.angle_alpha   90.00
_cell.angle_beta   90.00
_cell.angle_gamma   90.00
#
_symmetry.space_group_name_H-M   'P 1'
#
loop_
_entity.id
_entity.type
_entity.pdbx_description
1 polymer ?
#
loop_
_entity_poly.entity_id
_entity_poly.type
_entity_poly.pdbx_seq_one_letter_code
_entity_poly.pdbx_strand_id
1 'polypeptide(L)'
;MQSTSGRFYEEGEKLGSGTFGIVYSVKRDDGEIFAFKKYERSCSDLDLGALREISILQIVKGSGVGIMNIEDMIVLDDDDQTFGVIMKKYNLDLYDALKIKILSFYDRRRIATQLLEAVIFLHENGIIHRDIKPENILLDEKMNAVLADFTLSKVFTGICTKGTHTGKIATVTYRAPEVVAKKPYGFPADAWSIGVVFYELFTGKQLTAQKDKEALEFLFRQVSKFRVGSLGSMVKGLLIACPEHRWTARQALESEMFGISPPIHKVWNGINKCKVSNKVLNMCKNFEAEKCITMWAAQNYQNRTGCSLHSAVELACKFYETDLFDIESEEYPEEEMLILKKMNYNLFV
;
A
#
# COMPACT_ATOMS: atom_id res chain seq x y z
N MET A 1 6.96 -26.82 -19.45
CA MET A 1 7.72 -25.71 -20.06
C MET A 1 9.10 -25.67 -19.41
N GLN A 2 10.15 -25.49 -20.19
CA GLN A 2 11.51 -25.34 -19.66
C GLN A 2 11.86 -23.85 -19.62
N SER A 3 12.47 -23.42 -18.51
CA SER A 3 12.89 -22.03 -18.33
C SER A 3 14.33 -21.79 -18.84
N THR A 4 14.71 -20.53 -18.90
CA THR A 4 16.08 -20.11 -19.29
C THR A 4 17.15 -20.57 -18.28
N SER A 5 16.78 -20.87 -17.04
CA SER A 5 17.66 -21.47 -16.03
C SER A 5 17.74 -23.02 -16.13
N GLY A 6 16.98 -23.64 -17.03
CA GLY A 6 16.92 -25.10 -17.22
C GLY A 6 15.93 -25.82 -16.32
N ARG A 7 15.16 -25.12 -15.49
CA ARG A 7 14.12 -25.71 -14.63
C ARG A 7 12.86 -26.02 -15.41
N PHE A 8 12.09 -27.00 -14.95
CA PHE A 8 10.82 -27.38 -15.58
C PHE A 8 9.64 -26.87 -14.76
N TYR A 9 8.63 -26.36 -15.50
CA TYR A 9 7.38 -25.85 -14.94
C TYR A 9 6.20 -26.51 -15.64
N GLU A 10 5.24 -27.00 -14.86
CA GLU A 10 3.95 -27.49 -15.33
C GLU A 10 2.91 -26.39 -15.23
N GLU A 11 2.22 -26.09 -16.34
CA GLU A 11 1.15 -25.08 -16.36
C GLU A 11 -0.09 -25.60 -15.66
N GLY A 12 -0.65 -24.79 -14.76
CA GLY A 12 -1.86 -25.08 -14.01
C GLY A 12 -3.02 -24.15 -14.39
N GLU A 13 -3.79 -23.75 -13.39
CA GLU A 13 -4.98 -22.92 -13.57
C GLU A 13 -4.64 -21.47 -13.97
N LYS A 14 -5.54 -20.85 -14.74
CA LYS A 14 -5.50 -19.43 -15.03
C LYS A 14 -5.84 -18.63 -13.77
N LEU A 15 -4.93 -17.77 -13.33
CA LEU A 15 -5.09 -16.90 -12.17
C LEU A 15 -5.74 -15.56 -12.54
N GLY A 16 -5.47 -15.06 -13.75
CA GLY A 16 -6.00 -13.78 -14.19
C GLY A 16 -5.66 -13.46 -15.63
N SER A 17 -6.28 -12.41 -16.18
CA SER A 17 -5.93 -11.84 -17.47
C SER A 17 -6.04 -10.34 -17.42
N GLY A 18 -5.06 -9.66 -17.99
CA GLY A 18 -4.99 -8.20 -18.10
C GLY A 18 -4.71 -7.76 -19.53
N THR A 19 -4.56 -6.48 -19.71
CA THR A 19 -4.28 -5.86 -21.03
C THR A 19 -2.97 -6.34 -21.66
N PHE A 20 -2.03 -6.82 -20.86
CA PHE A 20 -0.66 -7.11 -21.26
C PHE A 20 -0.29 -8.58 -21.13
N GLY A 21 -1.27 -9.49 -20.95
CA GLY A 21 -1.02 -10.92 -20.90
C GLY A 21 -1.93 -11.69 -19.96
N ILE A 22 -1.68 -12.97 -19.87
CA ILE A 22 -2.43 -13.91 -19.03
C ILE A 22 -1.50 -14.44 -17.94
N VAL A 23 -2.01 -14.55 -16.73
CA VAL A 23 -1.27 -15.11 -15.60
C VAL A 23 -1.81 -16.50 -15.27
N TYR A 24 -0.91 -17.48 -15.20
CA TYR A 24 -1.20 -18.87 -14.85
C TYR A 24 -0.50 -19.24 -13.55
N SER A 25 -1.08 -20.15 -12.79
CA SER A 25 -0.36 -20.89 -11.77
C SER A 25 0.57 -21.89 -12.46
N VAL A 26 1.79 -22.02 -11.97
CA VAL A 26 2.72 -23.04 -12.48
C VAL A 26 3.39 -23.75 -11.32
N LYS A 27 3.61 -25.06 -11.48
CA LYS A 27 4.30 -25.89 -10.50
C LYS A 27 5.68 -26.23 -11.01
N ARG A 28 6.69 -25.87 -10.24
CA ARG A 28 8.10 -26.22 -10.53
C ARG A 28 8.36 -27.68 -10.21
N ASP A 29 9.40 -28.27 -10.79
CA ASP A 29 9.81 -29.67 -10.62
C ASP A 29 10.07 -30.09 -9.16
N ASP A 30 10.41 -29.14 -8.28
CA ASP A 30 10.55 -29.36 -6.82
C ASP A 30 9.22 -29.29 -6.05
N GLY A 31 8.11 -29.04 -6.72
CA GLY A 31 6.77 -28.97 -6.16
C GLY A 31 6.33 -27.59 -5.71
N GLU A 32 7.19 -26.56 -5.73
CA GLU A 32 6.82 -25.18 -5.42
C GLU A 32 5.92 -24.55 -6.49
N ILE A 33 5.00 -23.69 -6.04
CA ILE A 33 4.00 -23.05 -6.91
C ILE A 33 4.35 -21.58 -7.12
N PHE A 34 4.33 -21.16 -8.39
CA PHE A 34 4.64 -19.81 -8.85
C PHE A 34 3.50 -19.25 -9.71
N ALA A 35 3.62 -17.98 -10.06
CA ALA A 35 2.81 -17.33 -11.08
C ALA A 35 3.63 -17.16 -12.36
N PHE A 36 3.08 -17.54 -13.48
CA PHE A 36 3.64 -17.36 -14.81
C PHE A 36 2.84 -16.29 -15.55
N LYS A 37 3.41 -15.12 -15.78
CA LYS A 37 2.83 -14.09 -16.63
C LYS A 37 3.30 -14.31 -18.06
N LYS A 38 2.37 -14.86 -18.86
CA LYS A 38 2.54 -15.10 -20.29
C LYS A 38 2.15 -13.84 -21.05
N TYR A 39 3.08 -13.31 -21.85
CA TYR A 39 2.81 -12.15 -22.70
C TYR A 39 2.31 -12.61 -24.06
N GLU A 40 1.23 -11.98 -24.53
CA GLU A 40 0.69 -12.24 -25.86
C GLU A 40 1.47 -11.44 -26.90
N ARG A 41 1.84 -12.07 -28.01
CA ARG A 41 2.42 -11.37 -29.15
C ARG A 41 1.31 -10.69 -29.96
N SER A 42 1.51 -9.44 -30.31
CA SER A 42 0.83 -8.80 -31.42
C SER A 42 1.48 -9.26 -32.73
N CYS A 43 0.68 -9.46 -33.78
CA CYS A 43 1.05 -10.14 -35.02
C CYS A 43 2.33 -9.66 -35.74
N SER A 44 3.02 -8.64 -35.31
CA SER A 44 4.21 -8.10 -35.95
C SER A 44 5.33 -7.64 -35.05
N ASP A 45 5.11 -7.39 -33.75
CA ASP A 45 6.13 -6.80 -32.86
C ASP A 45 6.09 -7.37 -31.43
N LEU A 46 7.28 -7.46 -30.83
CA LEU A 46 7.44 -7.70 -29.39
C LEU A 46 6.68 -6.62 -28.61
N ASP A 47 5.86 -7.03 -27.64
CA ASP A 47 5.17 -6.08 -26.75
C ASP A 47 6.20 -5.25 -25.99
N LEU A 48 6.32 -3.96 -26.37
CA LEU A 48 7.20 -3.02 -25.71
C LEU A 48 6.89 -2.87 -24.20
N GLY A 49 5.66 -3.17 -23.80
CA GLY A 49 5.26 -3.21 -22.39
C GLY A 49 5.92 -4.35 -21.64
N ALA A 50 5.91 -5.55 -22.22
CA ALA A 50 6.56 -6.74 -21.66
C ALA A 50 8.07 -6.55 -21.52
N LEU A 51 8.72 -6.06 -22.60
CA LEU A 51 10.18 -5.78 -22.55
C LEU A 51 10.52 -4.75 -21.47
N ARG A 52 9.71 -3.72 -21.33
CA ARG A 52 9.88 -2.69 -20.29
C ARG A 52 9.74 -3.27 -18.90
N GLU A 53 8.69 -4.06 -18.66
CA GLU A 53 8.46 -4.72 -17.39
C GLU A 53 9.64 -5.61 -17.01
N ILE A 54 10.08 -6.49 -17.91
CA ILE A 54 11.22 -7.38 -17.69
C ILE A 54 12.49 -6.58 -17.37
N SER A 55 12.79 -5.56 -18.18
CA SER A 55 13.98 -4.73 -17.98
C SER A 55 13.98 -4.03 -16.63
N ILE A 56 12.85 -3.48 -16.21
CA ILE A 56 12.72 -2.82 -14.91
C ILE A 56 12.86 -3.84 -13.77
N LEU A 57 12.17 -4.99 -13.85
CA LEU A 57 12.26 -6.03 -12.85
C LEU A 57 13.69 -6.61 -12.72
N GLN A 58 14.46 -6.64 -13.80
CA GLN A 58 15.88 -7.00 -13.75
C GLN A 58 16.73 -5.94 -13.04
N ILE A 59 16.46 -4.65 -13.27
CA ILE A 59 17.16 -3.53 -12.60
C ILE A 59 16.92 -3.58 -11.09
N VAL A 60 15.69 -3.84 -10.67
CA VAL A 60 15.30 -3.83 -9.24
C VAL A 60 15.53 -5.16 -8.52
N LYS A 61 15.99 -6.19 -9.23
CA LYS A 61 16.22 -7.53 -8.69
C LYS A 61 17.17 -7.49 -7.50
N GLY A 62 16.77 -8.12 -6.40
CA GLY A 62 17.60 -8.20 -5.19
C GLY A 62 17.62 -6.92 -4.35
N SER A 63 16.78 -5.94 -4.61
CA SER A 63 16.69 -4.68 -3.85
C SER A 63 16.33 -4.87 -2.37
N GLY A 64 15.68 -5.98 -2.01
CA GLY A 64 15.23 -6.26 -0.64
C GLY A 64 14.02 -5.43 -0.18
N VAL A 65 13.52 -4.50 -1.00
CA VAL A 65 12.29 -3.75 -0.75
C VAL A 65 11.08 -4.50 -1.31
N GLY A 66 9.87 -4.12 -0.90
CA GLY A 66 8.61 -4.74 -1.32
C GLY A 66 8.28 -4.52 -2.81
N ILE A 67 9.11 -5.03 -3.70
CA ILE A 67 8.93 -4.99 -5.16
C ILE A 67 8.94 -6.42 -5.69
N MET A 68 8.07 -6.71 -6.68
CA MET A 68 8.02 -7.99 -7.35
C MET A 68 9.36 -8.35 -7.97
N ASN A 69 9.79 -9.60 -7.80
CA ASN A 69 11.02 -10.13 -8.38
C ASN A 69 10.71 -11.17 -9.46
N ILE A 70 11.56 -11.22 -10.48
CA ILE A 70 11.57 -12.32 -11.45
C ILE A 70 12.39 -13.47 -10.85
N GLU A 71 11.75 -14.64 -10.73
CA GLU A 71 12.38 -15.90 -10.33
C GLU A 71 13.07 -16.54 -11.53
N ASP A 72 12.35 -16.59 -12.67
CA ASP A 72 12.83 -17.23 -13.89
C ASP A 72 12.11 -16.67 -15.12
N MET A 73 12.56 -17.08 -16.30
CA MET A 73 11.95 -16.70 -17.58
C MET A 73 11.70 -17.92 -18.44
N ILE A 74 10.61 -17.92 -19.18
CA ILE A 74 10.30 -18.93 -20.18
C ILE A 74 10.29 -18.28 -21.54
N VAL A 75 11.04 -18.89 -22.46
CA VAL A 75 11.02 -18.58 -23.88
C VAL A 75 10.71 -19.88 -24.61
N LEU A 76 9.57 -19.96 -25.26
CA LEU A 76 9.17 -21.12 -26.04
C LEU A 76 9.57 -20.86 -27.50
N ASP A 77 10.42 -21.75 -28.02
CA ASP A 77 10.95 -21.68 -29.40
C ASP A 77 9.99 -22.18 -30.47
N ASP A 78 8.82 -22.71 -30.06
CA ASP A 78 7.82 -23.24 -31.02
C ASP A 78 7.08 -22.13 -31.74
N ASP A 79 6.33 -22.47 -32.79
CA ASP A 79 5.60 -21.56 -33.69
C ASP A 79 4.75 -20.48 -32.97
N ASP A 80 4.45 -20.68 -31.69
CA ASP A 80 3.71 -19.75 -30.82
C ASP A 80 4.55 -18.58 -30.28
N GLN A 81 5.89 -18.61 -30.43
CA GLN A 81 6.82 -17.53 -29.97
C GLN A 81 6.42 -16.94 -28.60
N THR A 82 5.98 -17.79 -27.70
CA THR A 82 5.51 -17.42 -26.36
C THR A 82 6.68 -17.12 -25.47
N PHE A 83 6.61 -16.03 -24.75
CA PHE A 83 7.58 -15.73 -23.68
C PHE A 83 6.83 -15.23 -22.43
N GLY A 84 7.48 -15.34 -21.30
CA GLY A 84 6.91 -14.87 -20.05
C GLY A 84 7.87 -14.94 -18.89
N VAL A 85 7.41 -14.45 -17.75
CA VAL A 85 8.18 -14.40 -16.51
C VAL A 85 7.53 -15.25 -15.43
N ILE A 86 8.36 -15.95 -14.69
CA ILE A 86 7.99 -16.67 -13.49
C ILE A 86 8.24 -15.77 -12.29
N MET A 87 7.25 -15.64 -11.44
CA MET A 87 7.27 -14.80 -10.25
C MET A 87 6.67 -15.55 -9.08
N LYS A 88 6.97 -15.11 -7.86
CA LYS A 88 6.30 -15.64 -6.67
C LYS A 88 4.78 -15.49 -6.82
N LYS A 89 4.03 -16.54 -6.48
CA LYS A 89 2.56 -16.49 -6.44
C LYS A 89 2.12 -15.83 -5.13
N TYR A 90 1.21 -14.87 -5.26
CA TYR A 90 0.48 -14.24 -4.15
C TYR A 90 -0.99 -14.62 -4.27
N ASN A 91 -1.65 -14.82 -3.14
CA ASN A 91 -3.05 -15.26 -3.12
C ASN A 91 -4.02 -14.09 -2.94
N LEU A 92 -3.53 -12.91 -2.60
CA LEU A 92 -4.33 -11.75 -2.25
C LEU A 92 -3.67 -10.48 -2.77
N ASP A 93 -4.45 -9.56 -3.28
CA ASP A 93 -4.06 -8.19 -3.51
C ASP A 93 -4.72 -7.24 -2.48
N LEU A 94 -4.29 -5.98 -2.46
CA LEU A 94 -4.81 -5.00 -1.52
C LEU A 94 -6.29 -4.67 -1.80
N TYR A 95 -6.74 -4.72 -3.06
CA TYR A 95 -8.13 -4.47 -3.41
C TYR A 95 -9.07 -5.49 -2.74
N ASP A 96 -8.75 -6.77 -2.88
CA ASP A 96 -9.54 -7.84 -2.25
C ASP A 96 -9.42 -7.81 -0.73
N ALA A 97 -8.21 -7.54 -0.19
CA ALA A 97 -8.02 -7.40 1.25
C ALA A 97 -8.88 -6.29 1.88
N LEU A 98 -9.00 -5.15 1.19
CA LEU A 98 -9.87 -4.05 1.62
C LEU A 98 -11.34 -4.42 1.53
N LYS A 99 -11.74 -5.12 0.46
CA LYS A 99 -13.13 -5.55 0.25
C LYS A 99 -13.62 -6.51 1.33
N ILE A 100 -12.79 -7.46 1.75
CA ILE A 100 -13.13 -8.43 2.80
C ILE A 100 -12.79 -7.94 4.21
N LYS A 101 -12.24 -6.72 4.35
CA LYS A 101 -11.99 -6.01 5.61
C LYS A 101 -11.14 -6.78 6.63
N ILE A 102 -10.12 -7.51 6.17
CA ILE A 102 -9.26 -8.34 7.03
C ILE A 102 -8.06 -7.59 7.63
N LEU A 103 -7.77 -6.37 7.15
CA LEU A 103 -6.58 -5.64 7.55
C LEU A 103 -6.78 -4.92 8.87
N SER A 104 -5.95 -5.26 9.85
CA SER A 104 -5.81 -4.48 11.09
C SER A 104 -5.13 -3.12 10.81
N PHE A 105 -5.21 -2.19 11.75
CA PHE A 105 -4.50 -0.91 11.66
C PHE A 105 -2.99 -1.10 11.52
N TYR A 106 -2.41 -2.08 12.19
CA TYR A 106 -0.99 -2.40 12.08
C TYR A 106 -0.60 -2.92 10.69
N ASP A 107 -1.45 -3.76 10.09
CA ASP A 107 -1.25 -4.21 8.72
C ASP A 107 -1.30 -3.04 7.76
N ARG A 108 -2.30 -2.17 7.88
CA ARG A 108 -2.44 -0.97 7.04
C ARG A 108 -1.22 -0.06 7.15
N ARG A 109 -0.73 0.16 8.36
CA ARG A 109 0.47 0.98 8.59
C ARG A 109 1.71 0.32 8.00
N ARG A 110 1.89 -0.99 8.19
CA ARG A 110 3.00 -1.75 7.62
C ARG A 110 2.97 -1.73 6.10
N ILE A 111 1.81 -1.99 5.49
CA ILE A 111 1.61 -1.91 4.03
C ILE A 111 1.97 -0.51 3.53
N ALA A 112 1.49 0.54 4.19
CA ALA A 112 1.80 1.91 3.82
C ALA A 112 3.30 2.22 3.89
N THR A 113 3.99 1.78 4.94
CA THR A 113 5.45 1.92 5.08
C THR A 113 6.17 1.20 3.94
N GLN A 114 5.85 -0.06 3.69
CA GLN A 114 6.50 -0.87 2.65
C GLN A 114 6.25 -0.31 1.25
N LEU A 115 5.03 0.20 0.97
CA LEU A 115 4.73 0.84 -0.31
C LEU A 115 5.53 2.13 -0.50
N LEU A 116 5.67 2.95 0.54
CA LEU A 116 6.50 4.16 0.47
C LEU A 116 7.97 3.82 0.23
N GLU A 117 8.51 2.84 0.96
CA GLU A 117 9.90 2.36 0.78
C GLU A 117 10.14 1.85 -0.64
N ALA A 118 9.21 1.05 -1.18
CA ALA A 118 9.29 0.56 -2.56
C ALA A 118 9.30 1.70 -3.58
N VAL A 119 8.42 2.69 -3.43
CA VAL A 119 8.34 3.82 -4.37
C VAL A 119 9.52 4.78 -4.21
N ILE A 120 10.02 5.00 -2.99
CA ILE A 120 11.26 5.76 -2.78
C ILE A 120 12.41 5.10 -3.53
N PHE A 121 12.58 3.79 -3.38
CA PHE A 121 13.62 3.03 -4.09
C PHE A 121 13.49 3.17 -5.62
N LEU A 122 12.27 3.05 -6.17
CA LEU A 122 12.04 3.23 -7.61
C LEU A 122 12.44 4.64 -8.06
N HIS A 123 11.97 5.67 -7.35
CA HIS A 123 12.23 7.07 -7.71
C HIS A 123 13.72 7.43 -7.62
N GLU A 124 14.46 6.90 -6.64
CA GLU A 124 15.90 7.08 -6.51
C GLU A 124 16.69 6.40 -7.64
N ASN A 125 16.13 5.34 -8.22
CA ASN A 125 16.67 4.68 -9.42
C ASN A 125 16.11 5.24 -10.73
N GLY A 126 15.42 6.38 -10.68
CA GLY A 126 14.89 7.05 -11.85
C GLY A 126 13.70 6.32 -12.49
N ILE A 127 12.98 5.47 -11.77
CA ILE A 127 11.85 4.69 -12.29
C ILE A 127 10.53 5.28 -11.79
N ILE A 128 9.60 5.55 -12.71
CA ILE A 128 8.21 5.92 -12.41
C ILE A 128 7.33 4.71 -12.67
N HIS A 129 6.49 4.32 -11.70
CA HIS A 129 5.60 3.17 -11.81
C HIS A 129 4.40 3.41 -12.72
N ARG A 130 3.69 4.52 -12.53
CA ARG A 130 2.55 5.03 -13.34
C ARG A 130 1.23 4.25 -13.24
N ASP A 131 1.18 3.14 -12.52
CA ASP A 131 -0.05 2.35 -12.31
C ASP A 131 -0.15 1.83 -10.87
N ILE A 132 0.13 2.70 -9.89
CA ILE A 132 -0.04 2.34 -8.47
C ILE A 132 -1.52 2.36 -8.14
N LYS A 133 -2.06 1.20 -7.76
CA LYS A 133 -3.45 0.96 -7.35
C LYS A 133 -3.52 -0.30 -6.49
N PRO A 134 -4.60 -0.51 -5.73
CA PRO A 134 -4.72 -1.66 -4.84
C PRO A 134 -4.54 -3.02 -5.52
N GLU A 135 -5.00 -3.19 -6.76
CA GLU A 135 -4.87 -4.43 -7.53
C GLU A 135 -3.41 -4.77 -7.88
N ASN A 136 -2.53 -3.77 -7.91
CA ASN A 136 -1.10 -3.94 -8.19
C ASN A 136 -0.24 -4.00 -6.91
N ILE A 137 -0.86 -4.06 -5.74
CA ILE A 137 -0.20 -4.22 -4.44
C ILE A 137 -0.58 -5.59 -3.91
N LEU A 138 0.34 -6.55 -4.08
CA LEU A 138 0.13 -7.92 -3.66
C LEU A 138 0.52 -8.11 -2.20
N LEU A 139 -0.18 -9.01 -1.51
CA LEU A 139 0.03 -9.29 -0.09
C LEU A 139 0.45 -10.74 0.11
N ASP A 140 1.49 -10.94 0.91
CA ASP A 140 1.89 -12.27 1.36
C ASP A 140 1.03 -12.75 2.55
N GLU A 141 1.25 -13.98 3.00
CA GLU A 141 0.52 -14.59 4.12
C GLU A 141 0.68 -13.81 5.45
N LYS A 142 1.72 -12.99 5.57
CA LYS A 142 1.97 -12.12 6.72
C LYS A 142 1.48 -10.69 6.51
N MET A 143 0.72 -10.44 5.44
CA MET A 143 0.27 -9.10 5.02
C MET A 143 1.43 -8.14 4.74
N ASN A 144 2.57 -8.63 4.23
CA ASN A 144 3.60 -7.76 3.69
C ASN A 144 3.26 -7.39 2.25
N ALA A 145 3.43 -6.10 1.92
CA ALA A 145 3.09 -5.57 0.61
C ALA A 145 4.24 -5.73 -0.38
N VAL A 146 3.87 -6.07 -1.60
CA VAL A 146 4.76 -6.15 -2.76
C VAL A 146 4.13 -5.42 -3.93
N LEU A 147 4.82 -4.39 -4.43
CA LEU A 147 4.40 -3.63 -5.60
C LEU A 147 4.70 -4.43 -6.88
N ALA A 148 3.70 -4.60 -7.72
CA ALA A 148 3.73 -5.44 -8.92
C ALA A 148 3.23 -4.67 -10.15
N ASP A 149 3.34 -5.31 -11.31
CA ASP A 149 2.91 -4.82 -12.63
C ASP A 149 3.63 -3.55 -13.11
N PHE A 150 4.83 -3.74 -13.63
CA PHE A 150 5.69 -2.68 -14.19
C PHE A 150 5.47 -2.43 -15.68
N THR A 151 4.42 -2.98 -16.28
CA THR A 151 4.13 -2.86 -17.72
C THR A 151 4.02 -1.41 -18.20
N LEU A 152 3.44 -0.54 -17.36
CA LEU A 152 3.32 0.90 -17.65
C LEU A 152 4.49 1.73 -17.13
N SER A 153 5.43 1.14 -16.40
CA SER A 153 6.53 1.85 -15.76
C SER A 153 7.51 2.42 -16.78
N LYS A 154 8.28 3.43 -16.39
CA LYS A 154 9.24 4.08 -17.28
C LYS A 154 10.49 4.51 -16.54
N VAL A 155 11.65 4.28 -17.12
CA VAL A 155 12.89 4.92 -16.67
C VAL A 155 12.85 6.39 -17.07
N PHE A 156 13.03 7.26 -16.08
CA PHE A 156 12.96 8.71 -16.26
C PHE A 156 14.34 9.26 -16.63
N THR A 157 14.47 9.73 -17.85
CA THR A 157 15.73 10.28 -18.39
C THR A 157 15.73 11.81 -18.50
N GLY A 158 14.90 12.49 -17.67
CA GLY A 158 14.70 13.93 -17.74
C GLY A 158 13.22 14.30 -17.85
N ILE A 159 12.88 15.48 -18.39
CA ILE A 159 11.51 15.94 -18.51
C ILE A 159 10.71 15.00 -19.39
N CYS A 160 9.65 14.40 -18.84
CA CYS A 160 8.76 13.54 -19.60
C CYS A 160 7.95 14.39 -20.59
N THR A 161 8.49 14.61 -21.77
CA THR A 161 7.81 15.32 -22.84
C THR A 161 6.76 14.40 -23.44
N LYS A 162 5.50 14.83 -23.36
CA LYS A 162 4.29 14.22 -23.93
C LYS A 162 4.05 12.77 -23.49
N GLY A 163 3.09 12.61 -22.60
CA GLY A 163 2.58 11.29 -22.26
C GLY A 163 2.07 10.57 -23.50
N THR A 164 2.82 9.60 -23.98
CA THR A 164 2.27 8.55 -24.82
C THR A 164 1.35 7.74 -23.92
N HIS A 165 0.12 8.19 -23.79
CA HIS A 165 -0.95 7.36 -23.26
C HIS A 165 -1.18 6.26 -24.29
N THR A 166 -0.54 5.13 -24.14
CA THR A 166 -1.01 3.89 -24.74
C THR A 166 -2.38 3.64 -24.13
N GLY A 167 -3.37 3.84 -24.98
CA GLY A 167 -4.79 3.87 -24.79
C GLY A 167 -5.42 3.09 -23.66
N LYS A 168 -6.55 3.57 -23.35
CA LYS A 168 -7.80 2.94 -22.91
C LYS A 168 -7.94 2.32 -21.53
N ILE A 169 -6.97 1.81 -20.79
CA ILE A 169 -7.31 0.99 -19.63
C ILE A 169 -6.30 1.21 -18.48
N ALA A 170 -6.48 2.24 -17.71
CA ALA A 170 -6.04 2.24 -16.31
C ALA A 170 -7.16 2.92 -15.52
N THR A 171 -7.47 2.38 -14.36
CA THR A 171 -8.52 2.88 -13.48
C THR A 171 -8.26 4.35 -13.19
N VAL A 172 -9.12 5.19 -13.72
CA VAL A 172 -8.98 6.65 -13.74
C VAL A 172 -8.82 7.25 -12.35
N THR A 173 -9.39 6.59 -11.36
CA THR A 173 -9.50 7.01 -9.96
C THR A 173 -8.14 7.36 -9.32
N TYR A 174 -7.08 6.64 -9.68
CA TYR A 174 -5.74 6.81 -9.06
C TYR A 174 -4.84 7.78 -9.83
N ARG A 175 -5.32 8.36 -10.94
CA ARG A 175 -4.52 9.25 -11.77
C ARG A 175 -4.42 10.65 -11.20
N ALA A 176 -3.21 11.20 -11.21
CA ALA A 176 -2.96 12.57 -10.81
C ALA A 176 -3.64 13.60 -11.75
N PRO A 177 -4.01 14.79 -11.26
CA PRO A 177 -4.68 15.82 -12.05
C PRO A 177 -3.92 16.20 -13.32
N GLU A 178 -2.59 16.30 -13.26
CA GLU A 178 -1.74 16.60 -14.41
C GLU A 178 -1.77 15.48 -15.46
N VAL A 179 -1.90 14.22 -15.03
CA VAL A 179 -2.02 13.05 -15.93
C VAL A 179 -3.37 13.07 -16.63
N VAL A 180 -4.46 13.33 -15.89
CA VAL A 180 -5.82 13.50 -16.44
C VAL A 180 -5.87 14.67 -17.43
N ALA A 181 -5.19 15.79 -17.11
CA ALA A 181 -5.08 16.95 -17.97
C ALA A 181 -4.12 16.77 -19.16
N LYS A 182 -3.52 15.59 -19.31
CA LYS A 182 -2.52 15.28 -20.38
C LYS A 182 -1.33 16.25 -20.40
N LYS A 183 -0.95 16.77 -19.23
CA LYS A 183 0.23 17.61 -19.06
C LYS A 183 1.48 16.73 -18.87
N PRO A 184 2.70 17.29 -19.06
CA PRO A 184 3.93 16.61 -18.65
C PRO A 184 3.88 16.22 -17.17
N TYR A 185 4.34 15.03 -16.82
CA TYR A 185 4.31 14.54 -15.45
C TYR A 185 5.58 13.72 -15.13
N GLY A 186 5.83 13.49 -13.86
CA GLY A 186 6.99 12.77 -13.34
C GLY A 186 6.66 12.02 -12.04
N PHE A 187 7.67 11.86 -11.18
CA PHE A 187 7.56 11.19 -9.89
C PHE A 187 6.37 11.64 -9.02
N PRO A 188 5.96 12.92 -9.00
CA PRO A 188 4.80 13.34 -8.23
C PRO A 188 3.49 12.64 -8.61
N ALA A 189 3.38 12.08 -9.83
CA ALA A 189 2.19 11.35 -10.23
C ALA A 189 2.03 10.04 -9.43
N ASP A 190 3.12 9.32 -9.15
CA ASP A 190 3.08 8.13 -8.28
C ASP A 190 2.74 8.51 -6.83
N ALA A 191 3.27 9.63 -6.33
CA ALA A 191 2.94 10.14 -5.00
C ALA A 191 1.44 10.44 -4.84
N TRP A 192 0.80 11.00 -5.87
CA TRP A 192 -0.66 11.14 -5.90
C TRP A 192 -1.37 9.80 -5.81
N SER A 193 -0.98 8.82 -6.64
CA SER A 193 -1.59 7.49 -6.65
C SER A 193 -1.48 6.81 -5.27
N ILE A 194 -0.32 6.94 -4.60
CA ILE A 194 -0.14 6.50 -3.20
C ILE A 194 -1.13 7.20 -2.28
N GLY A 195 -1.31 8.52 -2.43
CA GLY A 195 -2.26 9.28 -1.61
C GLY A 195 -3.69 8.77 -1.73
N VAL A 196 -4.12 8.38 -2.95
CA VAL A 196 -5.43 7.75 -3.19
C VAL A 196 -5.52 6.38 -2.55
N VAL A 197 -4.49 5.54 -2.73
CA VAL A 197 -4.40 4.22 -2.09
C VAL A 197 -4.45 4.34 -0.58
N PHE A 198 -3.75 5.30 0.01
CA PHE A 198 -3.76 5.53 1.46
C PHE A 198 -5.12 6.02 1.95
N TYR A 199 -5.82 6.86 1.16
CA TYR A 199 -7.19 7.19 1.48
C TYR A 199 -8.03 5.91 1.61
N GLU A 200 -8.01 5.02 0.63
CA GLU A 200 -8.78 3.77 0.68
C GLU A 200 -8.30 2.83 1.79
N LEU A 201 -6.99 2.68 1.92
CA LEU A 201 -6.35 1.82 2.92
C LEU A 201 -6.78 2.18 4.34
N PHE A 202 -6.81 3.47 4.67
CA PHE A 202 -7.10 3.92 6.03
C PHE A 202 -8.58 4.20 6.28
N THR A 203 -9.39 4.51 5.25
CA THR A 203 -10.84 4.69 5.42
C THR A 203 -11.65 3.43 5.19
N GLY A 204 -11.09 2.41 4.53
CA GLY A 204 -11.84 1.25 4.06
C GLY A 204 -12.88 1.58 2.97
N LYS A 205 -12.91 2.83 2.46
CA LYS A 205 -13.87 3.30 1.46
C LYS A 205 -13.23 3.28 0.09
N GLN A 206 -13.61 2.35 -0.77
CA GLN A 206 -13.13 2.32 -2.15
C GLN A 206 -13.72 3.49 -2.95
N LEU A 207 -12.85 4.14 -3.73
CA LEU A 207 -13.25 5.23 -4.60
C LEU A 207 -13.71 4.65 -5.94
N THR A 208 -15.02 4.48 -6.10
CA THR A 208 -15.61 4.09 -7.37
C THR A 208 -15.98 5.33 -8.18
N ALA A 209 -15.18 5.69 -9.17
CA ALA A 209 -15.51 6.79 -10.05
C ALA A 209 -15.79 6.32 -11.48
N GLN A 210 -16.84 6.86 -12.07
CA GLN A 210 -17.23 6.54 -13.44
C GLN A 210 -16.54 7.42 -14.48
N LYS A 211 -16.02 8.62 -14.10
CA LYS A 211 -15.36 9.58 -14.99
C LYS A 211 -14.25 10.37 -14.28
N ASP A 212 -13.22 10.75 -15.02
CA ASP A 212 -12.00 11.43 -14.56
C ASP A 212 -12.25 12.68 -13.68
N LYS A 213 -13.12 13.58 -14.13
CA LYS A 213 -13.40 14.83 -13.39
C LYS A 213 -14.23 14.59 -12.12
N GLU A 214 -15.24 13.74 -12.23
CA GLU A 214 -16.11 13.41 -11.09
C GLU A 214 -15.33 12.69 -9.98
N ALA A 215 -14.34 11.85 -10.38
CA ALA A 215 -13.44 11.17 -9.44
C ALA A 215 -12.60 12.16 -8.62
N LEU A 216 -11.98 13.12 -9.32
CA LEU A 216 -11.15 14.13 -8.66
C LEU A 216 -11.97 15.05 -7.75
N GLU A 217 -13.14 15.51 -8.20
CA GLU A 217 -14.03 16.34 -7.38
C GLU A 217 -14.54 15.59 -6.15
N PHE A 218 -14.92 14.32 -6.33
CA PHE A 218 -15.32 13.45 -5.22
C PHE A 218 -14.19 13.27 -4.22
N LEU A 219 -12.99 12.91 -4.70
CA LEU A 219 -11.80 12.73 -3.86
C LEU A 219 -11.49 14.00 -3.06
N PHE A 220 -11.47 15.18 -3.68
CA PHE A 220 -11.22 16.43 -2.98
C PHE A 220 -12.27 16.72 -1.90
N ARG A 221 -13.54 16.44 -2.17
CA ARG A 221 -14.61 16.57 -1.16
C ARG A 221 -14.40 15.61 0.03
N GLN A 222 -13.93 14.38 -0.22
CA GLN A 222 -13.66 13.43 0.85
C GLN A 222 -12.42 13.84 1.65
N VAL A 223 -11.32 14.17 0.97
CA VAL A 223 -10.05 14.57 1.59
C VAL A 223 -10.20 15.87 2.41
N SER A 224 -11.07 16.80 1.99
CA SER A 224 -11.34 18.02 2.76
C SER A 224 -12.00 17.74 4.13
N LYS A 225 -12.73 16.63 4.25
CA LYS A 225 -13.37 16.20 5.49
C LYS A 225 -12.42 15.49 6.46
N PHE A 226 -11.23 15.12 6.01
CA PHE A 226 -10.24 14.53 6.91
C PHE A 226 -9.89 15.49 8.03
N ARG A 227 -10.04 15.02 9.27
CA ARG A 227 -9.62 15.79 10.43
C ARG A 227 -8.11 16.01 10.45
N VAL A 228 -7.69 17.10 11.07
CA VAL A 228 -6.27 17.40 11.26
C VAL A 228 -5.69 16.37 12.23
N GLY A 229 -4.72 15.62 11.78
CA GLY A 229 -3.96 14.61 12.50
C GLY A 229 -2.84 14.13 11.60
N SER A 230 -1.91 13.36 12.13
CA SER A 230 -0.74 12.89 11.36
C SER A 230 -1.12 12.19 10.06
N LEU A 231 -2.11 11.29 10.12
CA LEU A 231 -2.64 10.60 8.95
C LEU A 231 -3.30 11.55 7.94
N GLY A 232 -4.18 12.43 8.43
CA GLY A 232 -4.86 13.42 7.58
C GLY A 232 -3.88 14.37 6.91
N SER A 233 -2.84 14.80 7.60
CA SER A 233 -1.78 15.65 7.05
C SER A 233 -0.99 14.93 5.96
N MET A 234 -0.64 13.65 6.17
CA MET A 234 0.08 12.84 5.19
C MET A 234 -0.75 12.64 3.90
N VAL A 235 -2.01 12.20 4.02
CA VAL A 235 -2.88 12.00 2.86
C VAL A 235 -3.11 13.32 2.12
N LYS A 236 -3.36 14.43 2.82
CA LYS A 236 -3.51 15.76 2.21
C LYS A 236 -2.23 16.22 1.53
N GLY A 237 -1.06 15.96 2.11
CA GLY A 237 0.23 16.30 1.51
C GLY A 237 0.48 15.58 0.18
N LEU A 238 0.13 14.29 0.12
CA LEU A 238 0.22 13.49 -1.11
C LEU A 238 -0.83 13.89 -2.16
N LEU A 239 -2.00 14.38 -1.74
CA LEU A 239 -3.11 14.75 -2.62
C LEU A 239 -3.17 16.26 -2.92
N ILE A 240 -2.05 16.96 -2.89
CA ILE A 240 -1.95 18.34 -3.38
C ILE A 240 -2.03 18.32 -4.91
N ALA A 241 -2.97 19.11 -5.46
CA ALA A 241 -3.22 19.14 -6.91
C ALA A 241 -2.01 19.61 -7.73
N CYS A 242 -1.25 20.59 -7.19
CA CYS A 242 -0.04 21.12 -7.82
C CYS A 242 1.15 20.16 -7.59
N PRO A 243 1.74 19.55 -8.66
CA PRO A 243 2.79 18.57 -8.50
C PRO A 243 4.04 19.10 -7.77
N GLU A 244 4.35 20.38 -7.95
CA GLU A 244 5.53 21.03 -7.37
C GLU A 244 5.41 21.20 -5.84
N HIS A 245 4.21 21.25 -5.31
CA HIS A 245 3.93 21.38 -3.88
C HIS A 245 3.54 20.05 -3.22
N ARG A 246 3.29 19.02 -4.03
CA ARG A 246 2.90 17.68 -3.56
C ARG A 246 4.04 17.01 -2.81
N TRP A 247 3.73 16.39 -1.71
CA TRP A 247 4.71 15.61 -0.95
C TRP A 247 5.26 14.46 -1.79
N THR A 248 6.55 14.22 -1.64
CA THR A 248 7.21 13.03 -2.15
C THR A 248 6.91 11.83 -1.24
N ALA A 249 7.14 10.62 -1.75
CA ALA A 249 7.02 9.40 -0.92
C ALA A 249 7.94 9.46 0.30
N ARG A 250 9.14 10.07 0.18
CA ARG A 250 10.07 10.26 1.31
C ARG A 250 9.50 11.21 2.36
N GLN A 251 8.97 12.35 1.97
CA GLN A 251 8.33 13.28 2.91
C GLN A 251 7.11 12.66 3.62
N ALA A 252 6.37 11.81 2.90
CA ALA A 252 5.27 11.06 3.51
C ALA A 252 5.78 10.04 4.55
N LEU A 253 6.85 9.30 4.26
CA LEU A 253 7.46 8.35 5.19
C LEU A 253 8.06 9.03 6.43
N GLU A 254 8.63 10.22 6.26
CA GLU A 254 9.22 11.04 7.34
C GLU A 254 8.16 11.82 8.14
N SER A 255 6.88 11.75 7.74
CA SER A 255 5.79 12.43 8.43
C SER A 255 5.55 11.84 9.83
N GLU A 256 4.85 12.60 10.68
CA GLU A 256 4.49 12.18 12.03
C GLU A 256 3.73 10.85 12.08
N MET A 257 3.05 10.47 11.00
CA MET A 257 2.36 9.19 10.91
C MET A 257 3.32 8.00 11.07
N PHE A 258 4.55 8.11 10.57
CA PHE A 258 5.57 7.06 10.64
C PHE A 258 6.72 7.40 11.59
N GLY A 259 7.00 8.70 11.82
CA GLY A 259 8.19 9.20 12.49
C GLY A 259 8.25 9.01 14.01
N ILE A 260 7.15 8.65 14.67
CA ILE A 260 7.08 8.58 16.16
C ILE A 260 6.77 7.17 16.65
N SER A 261 6.92 6.16 15.85
CA SER A 261 6.92 4.82 16.40
C SER A 261 8.35 4.40 16.68
N PRO A 262 8.70 4.19 17.95
CA PRO A 262 9.85 3.35 18.22
C PRO A 262 9.63 2.05 17.43
N PRO A 263 10.66 1.46 16.80
CA PRO A 263 10.53 0.19 16.13
C PRO A 263 9.78 -0.76 17.04
N ILE A 264 8.84 -1.53 16.50
CA ILE A 264 7.99 -2.49 17.25
C ILE A 264 8.81 -3.26 18.30
N HIS A 265 10.06 -3.54 18.00
CA HIS A 265 11.02 -4.14 18.92
C HIS A 265 11.31 -3.30 20.19
N LYS A 266 11.30 -1.96 20.12
CA LYS A 266 11.45 -1.09 21.30
C LYS A 266 10.15 -0.96 22.10
N VAL A 267 9.00 -0.91 21.40
CA VAL A 267 7.69 -0.92 22.05
C VAL A 267 7.49 -2.27 22.77
N TRP A 268 7.82 -3.38 22.10
CA TRP A 268 7.73 -4.72 22.68
C TRP A 268 8.63 -4.89 23.90
N ASN A 269 9.86 -4.40 23.85
CA ASN A 269 10.76 -4.39 25.01
C ASN A 269 10.29 -3.45 26.14
N GLY A 270 9.56 -2.37 25.80
CA GLY A 270 8.92 -1.47 26.76
C GLY A 270 7.72 -2.13 27.44
N ILE A 271 6.86 -2.83 26.68
CA ILE A 271 5.69 -3.54 27.19
C ILE A 271 6.11 -4.64 28.20
N ASN A 272 7.17 -5.37 27.91
CA ASN A 272 7.70 -6.39 28.84
C ASN A 272 8.28 -5.81 30.13
N LYS A 273 8.60 -4.52 30.20
CA LYS A 273 9.08 -3.83 31.40
C LYS A 273 8.00 -3.07 32.14
N CYS A 274 6.87 -2.76 31.51
CA CYS A 274 5.75 -2.07 32.13
C CYS A 274 4.85 -3.07 32.89
N LYS A 275 4.78 -2.92 34.21
CA LYS A 275 3.78 -3.61 35.02
C LYS A 275 2.41 -2.97 34.73
N VAL A 276 1.62 -3.60 33.89
CA VAL A 276 0.22 -3.23 33.71
C VAL A 276 -0.52 -3.63 34.98
N SER A 277 -1.29 -2.70 35.56
CA SER A 277 -2.04 -2.98 36.79
C SER A 277 -3.17 -4.00 36.54
N ASN A 278 -3.48 -4.81 37.54
CA ASN A 278 -4.60 -5.76 37.45
C ASN A 278 -5.95 -5.06 37.15
N LYS A 279 -6.10 -3.80 37.56
CA LYS A 279 -7.28 -2.99 37.24
C LYS A 279 -7.43 -2.73 35.75
N VAL A 280 -6.33 -2.28 35.10
CA VAL A 280 -6.30 -2.07 33.64
C VAL A 280 -6.55 -3.39 32.90
N LEU A 281 -5.89 -4.47 33.33
CA LEU A 281 -6.03 -5.78 32.71
C LEU A 281 -7.48 -6.28 32.74
N ASN A 282 -8.14 -6.16 33.91
CA ASN A 282 -9.52 -6.59 34.06
C ASN A 282 -10.50 -5.70 33.26
N MET A 283 -10.25 -4.39 33.19
CA MET A 283 -11.07 -3.49 32.40
C MET A 283 -10.92 -3.75 30.91
N CYS A 284 -9.71 -3.95 30.41
CA CYS A 284 -9.47 -4.31 29.00
C CYS A 284 -10.17 -5.60 28.61
N LYS A 285 -10.22 -6.60 29.51
CA LYS A 285 -10.99 -7.83 29.29
C LYS A 285 -12.49 -7.57 29.13
N ASN A 286 -13.05 -6.60 29.89
CA ASN A 286 -14.46 -6.24 29.77
C ASN A 286 -14.79 -5.56 28.42
N PHE A 287 -13.79 -4.96 27.77
CA PHE A 287 -13.91 -4.36 26.44
C PHE A 287 -13.42 -5.30 25.34
N GLU A 288 -13.23 -6.59 25.64
CA GLU A 288 -12.71 -7.59 24.70
C GLU A 288 -11.35 -7.18 24.06
N ALA A 289 -10.60 -6.31 24.74
CA ALA A 289 -9.31 -5.83 24.27
C ALA A 289 -8.25 -6.93 24.41
N GLU A 290 -7.86 -7.56 23.32
CA GLU A 290 -6.96 -8.68 23.31
C GLU A 290 -5.48 -8.28 23.10
N LYS A 291 -5.25 -7.06 22.57
CA LYS A 291 -3.89 -6.64 22.21
C LYS A 291 -3.11 -6.10 23.40
N CYS A 292 -1.93 -6.63 23.65
CA CYS A 292 -1.05 -6.14 24.72
C CYS A 292 -0.75 -4.64 24.61
N ILE A 293 -0.73 -4.09 23.39
CA ILE A 293 -0.49 -2.67 23.17
C ILE A 293 -1.65 -1.80 23.64
N THR A 294 -2.89 -2.26 23.52
CA THR A 294 -4.08 -1.57 24.03
C THR A 294 -4.02 -1.46 25.55
N MET A 295 -3.66 -2.54 26.24
CA MET A 295 -3.50 -2.55 27.70
C MET A 295 -2.40 -1.62 28.17
N TRP A 296 -1.26 -1.61 27.46
CA TRP A 296 -0.16 -0.72 27.74
C TRP A 296 -0.51 0.75 27.50
N ALA A 297 -1.19 1.05 26.38
CA ALA A 297 -1.65 2.39 26.05
C ALA A 297 -2.64 2.92 27.09
N ALA A 298 -3.60 2.12 27.50
CA ALA A 298 -4.57 2.48 28.54
C ALA A 298 -3.85 2.83 29.87
N GLN A 299 -2.88 2.03 30.30
CA GLN A 299 -2.08 2.33 31.49
C GLN A 299 -1.30 3.63 31.35
N ASN A 300 -0.71 3.88 30.18
CA ASN A 300 0.03 5.11 29.91
C ASN A 300 -0.89 6.33 29.90
N TYR A 301 -2.04 6.26 29.26
CA TYR A 301 -3.02 7.35 29.23
C TYR A 301 -3.44 7.72 30.63
N GLN A 302 -3.77 6.74 31.47
CA GLN A 302 -4.13 6.97 32.85
C GLN A 302 -2.99 7.61 33.65
N ASN A 303 -1.77 7.07 33.55
CA ASN A 303 -0.61 7.54 34.28
C ASN A 303 -0.23 8.98 33.92
N ARG A 304 -0.31 9.35 32.63
CA ARG A 304 0.09 10.69 32.15
C ARG A 304 -0.96 11.75 32.32
N THR A 305 -2.22 11.38 32.28
CA THR A 305 -3.33 12.36 32.28
C THR A 305 -4.10 12.41 33.59
N GLY A 306 -4.00 11.34 34.42
CA GLY A 306 -4.81 11.19 35.62
C GLY A 306 -6.31 11.05 35.36
N CYS A 307 -6.69 10.66 34.11
CA CYS A 307 -8.08 10.45 33.74
C CYS A 307 -8.68 9.19 34.38
N SER A 308 -9.99 8.99 34.21
CA SER A 308 -10.64 7.77 34.66
C SER A 308 -10.04 6.55 33.95
N LEU A 309 -10.02 5.42 34.65
CA LEU A 309 -9.51 4.18 34.02
C LEU A 309 -10.42 3.75 32.86
N HIS A 310 -11.72 3.99 32.97
CA HIS A 310 -12.71 3.68 31.94
C HIS A 310 -12.39 4.43 30.63
N SER A 311 -12.29 5.76 30.71
CA SER A 311 -11.99 6.60 29.53
C SER A 311 -10.60 6.31 28.93
N ALA A 312 -9.62 5.94 29.75
CA ALA A 312 -8.31 5.56 29.25
C ALA A 312 -8.35 4.24 28.44
N VAL A 313 -9.11 3.26 28.92
CA VAL A 313 -9.28 1.97 28.23
C VAL A 313 -10.11 2.14 26.97
N GLU A 314 -11.22 2.87 27.06
CA GLU A 314 -12.11 3.13 25.92
C GLU A 314 -11.38 3.83 24.79
N LEU A 315 -10.62 4.89 25.09
CA LEU A 315 -9.81 5.59 24.11
C LEU A 315 -8.74 4.68 23.51
N ALA A 316 -8.07 3.85 24.33
CA ALA A 316 -7.08 2.90 23.84
C ALA A 316 -7.70 1.84 22.91
N CYS A 317 -8.89 1.33 23.23
CA CYS A 317 -9.63 0.40 22.37
C CYS A 317 -10.01 1.07 21.03
N LYS A 318 -10.54 2.28 21.06
CA LYS A 318 -10.85 3.05 19.84
C LYS A 318 -9.64 3.23 18.94
N PHE A 319 -8.44 3.36 19.50
CA PHE A 319 -7.21 3.56 18.75
C PHE A 319 -6.54 2.29 18.25
N TYR A 320 -6.58 1.21 19.03
CA TYR A 320 -5.77 0.03 18.78
C TYR A 320 -6.57 -1.22 18.40
N GLU A 321 -7.88 -1.25 18.67
CA GLU A 321 -8.74 -2.39 18.37
C GLU A 321 -9.74 -2.11 17.24
N THR A 322 -10.12 -0.84 17.04
CA THR A 322 -11.07 -0.44 15.99
C THR A 322 -10.37 0.33 14.87
N ASP A 323 -10.97 0.32 13.69
CA ASP A 323 -10.53 1.16 12.58
C ASP A 323 -10.72 2.63 12.96
N LEU A 324 -9.65 3.41 12.90
CA LEU A 324 -9.62 4.85 13.23
C LEU A 324 -10.71 5.71 12.54
N PHE A 325 -11.40 5.16 11.57
CA PHE A 325 -12.35 5.87 10.72
C PHE A 325 -13.83 5.62 11.08
N ASP A 326 -14.14 4.61 11.88
CA ASP A 326 -15.48 4.47 12.46
C ASP A 326 -15.78 5.56 13.51
N ILE A 327 -14.74 6.31 13.90
CA ILE A 327 -14.80 7.43 14.85
C ILE A 327 -15.33 8.73 14.20
N GLU A 328 -15.50 8.79 12.87
CA GLU A 328 -15.97 10.02 12.18
C GLU A 328 -17.41 10.46 12.55
N SER A 329 -18.20 9.61 13.22
CA SER A 329 -19.59 9.89 13.56
C SER A 329 -19.85 10.08 15.05
N GLU A 330 -18.88 9.81 15.92
CA GLU A 330 -19.06 9.95 17.37
C GLU A 330 -18.41 11.24 17.89
N GLU A 331 -19.20 12.06 18.59
CA GLU A 331 -18.67 13.10 19.46
C GLU A 331 -17.86 12.42 20.56
N TYR A 332 -16.57 12.76 20.69
CA TYR A 332 -15.78 12.28 21.81
C TYR A 332 -16.37 12.82 23.12
N PRO A 333 -16.60 11.98 24.12
CA PRO A 333 -16.94 12.45 25.46
C PRO A 333 -15.91 13.48 25.94
N GLU A 334 -16.37 14.45 26.74
CA GLU A 334 -15.51 15.55 27.23
C GLU A 334 -14.22 15.05 27.88
N GLU A 335 -14.26 13.92 28.55
CA GLU A 335 -13.12 13.31 29.22
C GLU A 335 -12.09 12.76 28.24
N GLU A 336 -12.53 12.13 27.15
CA GLU A 336 -11.63 11.66 26.08
C GLU A 336 -10.96 12.82 25.36
N MET A 337 -11.68 13.90 25.10
CA MET A 337 -11.12 15.12 24.53
C MET A 337 -10.09 15.77 25.47
N LEU A 338 -10.28 15.65 26.78
CA LEU A 338 -9.30 16.13 27.75
C LEU A 338 -8.02 15.28 27.74
N ILE A 339 -8.16 13.95 27.58
CA ILE A 339 -7.02 13.03 27.43
C ILE A 339 -6.23 13.40 26.16
N LEU A 340 -6.91 13.54 25.03
CA LEU A 340 -6.30 13.91 23.75
C LEU A 340 -5.53 15.24 23.84
N LYS A 341 -6.10 16.26 24.48
CA LYS A 341 -5.45 17.56 24.70
C LYS A 341 -4.21 17.42 25.58
N LYS A 342 -4.30 16.71 26.69
CA LYS A 342 -3.18 16.48 27.63
C LYS A 342 -2.05 15.67 26.98
N MET A 343 -2.35 14.85 26.00
CA MET A 343 -1.39 14.09 25.22
C MET A 343 -0.86 14.85 24.00
N ASN A 344 -1.24 16.13 23.79
CA ASN A 344 -0.97 16.89 22.57
C ASN A 344 -1.39 16.16 21.32
N TYR A 345 -2.49 15.44 21.36
CA TYR A 345 -3.00 14.56 20.28
C TYR A 345 -1.99 13.48 19.84
N ASN A 346 -0.96 13.24 20.66
CA ASN A 346 0.00 12.17 20.41
C ASN A 346 -0.39 10.92 21.15
N LEU A 347 -1.11 10.03 20.47
CA LEU A 347 -1.61 8.76 21.02
C LEU A 347 -0.63 7.60 20.82
N PHE A 348 0.43 7.85 20.07
CA PHE A 348 1.52 6.89 19.90
C PHE A 348 2.52 7.12 21.04
N VAL A 349 2.42 6.33 22.07
CA VAL A 349 3.30 6.40 23.26
C VAL A 349 4.44 5.40 23.16
#